data_a5444363c6d4bd5e9c504e9e18e36f2d
#
_entry.id   a5444363c6d4bd5e9c504e9e18e36f2d
#
_cell.length_a   1.000
_cell.length_b   1.000
_cell.length_c   1.000
_cell.angle_alpha   90.00
_cell.angle_beta   90.00
_cell.angle_gamma   90.00
#
_symmetry.space_group_name_H-M   'P 1'
#
loop_
_entity.id
_entity.type
_entity.pdbx_description
1 polymer ?
#
loop_
_entity_poly.entity_id
_entity_poly.type
_entity_poly.pdbx_seq_one_letter_code
_entity_poly.pdbx_strand_id
1 'polypeptide(L)'
;MPRRPTSKLSAPTSHSHTVSLYAVFRYTQPESIMAEADLTPKFAPFLGMAGVAFAMIFGCIGAAYGTAKSGIGIAGVGTFRSDLIMKSLIPVVMSGIIAVYSLVVSVLIAGNMKPPPTKSYSLYEGCLHLACGLSVGLTGLAAGYAIGIVGDSGVRAYLQQSRIFVGMVLILIFGEVLGLYGLIVALILNTRSTG
;
A
#
# COMPACT_ATOMS: atom_id res chain seq x y z
N MET A 1 50.42 73.84 -16.97
CA MET A 1 49.05 73.60 -16.52
C MET A 1 48.69 72.18 -16.86
N PRO A 2 48.64 71.21 -15.86
CA PRO A 2 48.19 69.88 -16.12
C PRO A 2 46.73 69.72 -15.60
N ARG A 3 45.92 69.08 -16.46
CA ARG A 3 44.51 68.77 -16.21
C ARG A 3 44.36 67.63 -15.19
N ARG A 4 43.45 67.80 -14.24
CA ARG A 4 43.02 66.74 -13.30
C ARG A 4 42.19 65.70 -14.01
N PRO A 5 42.36 64.39 -13.75
CA PRO A 5 41.39 63.39 -14.17
C PRO A 5 40.24 63.29 -13.14
N THR A 6 39.04 63.37 -13.61
CA THR A 6 37.81 63.17 -12.86
C THR A 6 37.65 61.66 -12.54
N SER A 7 37.66 61.35 -11.24
CA SER A 7 37.30 60.01 -10.76
C SER A 7 35.81 59.74 -10.98
N LYS A 8 35.51 58.78 -11.87
CA LYS A 8 34.17 58.20 -11.99
C LYS A 8 33.96 57.24 -10.82
N LEU A 9 33.10 57.65 -9.89
CA LEU A 9 32.56 56.74 -8.88
C LEU A 9 31.67 55.71 -9.60
N SER A 10 32.15 54.47 -9.71
CA SER A 10 31.33 53.35 -10.15
C SER A 10 30.38 52.92 -9.03
N ALA A 11 29.10 52.95 -9.28
CA ALA A 11 28.06 52.46 -8.38
C ALA A 11 28.28 50.97 -8.05
N PRO A 12 28.07 50.54 -6.82
CA PRO A 12 28.18 49.12 -6.47
C PRO A 12 27.09 48.31 -7.18
N THR A 13 27.50 47.35 -7.96
CA THR A 13 26.63 46.48 -8.72
C THR A 13 25.77 45.63 -7.74
N SER A 14 24.48 45.62 -8.02
CA SER A 14 23.43 44.87 -7.29
C SER A 14 23.69 43.38 -7.06
N HIS A 15 24.71 42.84 -7.70
CA HIS A 15 25.08 41.42 -7.57
C HIS A 15 25.79 41.07 -6.26
N SER A 16 26.44 42.01 -5.58
CA SER A 16 27.14 41.70 -4.33
C SER A 16 26.24 41.53 -3.13
N HIS A 17 25.08 42.20 -3.13
CA HIS A 17 24.10 42.08 -2.06
C HIS A 17 23.30 40.76 -2.13
N THR A 18 22.98 40.28 -3.34
CA THR A 18 22.34 38.96 -3.52
C THR A 18 23.22 37.80 -3.10
N VAL A 19 24.50 37.83 -3.45
CA VAL A 19 25.47 36.78 -3.02
C VAL A 19 25.67 36.79 -1.51
N SER A 20 25.71 37.96 -0.88
CA SER A 20 25.80 38.09 0.58
C SER A 20 24.54 37.60 1.27
N LEU A 21 23.35 37.87 0.72
CA LEU A 21 22.08 37.39 1.25
C LEU A 21 21.95 35.87 1.14
N TYR A 22 22.38 35.28 0.03
CA TYR A 22 22.44 33.83 -0.14
C TYR A 22 23.44 33.16 0.80
N ALA A 23 24.58 33.78 1.06
CA ALA A 23 25.56 33.28 2.01
C ALA A 23 25.04 33.33 3.44
N VAL A 24 24.38 34.41 3.84
CA VAL A 24 23.74 34.54 5.18
C VAL A 24 22.57 33.57 5.32
N PHE A 25 21.76 33.37 4.27
CA PHE A 25 20.66 32.41 4.28
C PHE A 25 21.15 30.95 4.39
N ARG A 26 22.34 30.65 3.83
CA ARG A 26 22.96 29.34 3.94
C ARG A 26 23.59 29.08 5.31
N TYR A 27 24.01 30.13 6.02
CA TYR A 27 24.57 30.03 7.37
C TYR A 27 23.51 29.96 8.47
N THR A 28 22.27 30.38 8.18
CA THR A 28 21.15 30.32 9.14
C THR A 28 20.38 29.00 9.11
N GLN A 29 20.89 27.97 8.42
CA GLN A 29 20.25 26.65 8.30
C GLN A 29 20.90 25.50 9.10
N PRO A 30 21.61 25.71 10.23
CA PRO A 30 21.99 24.55 11.05
C PRO A 30 20.84 23.98 11.87
N GLU A 31 19.81 24.78 12.18
CA GLU A 31 18.66 24.32 12.97
C GLU A 31 17.70 23.43 12.17
N SER A 32 17.53 23.65 10.87
CA SER A 32 16.67 22.81 10.03
C SER A 32 17.26 21.41 9.83
N ILE A 33 18.58 21.28 9.74
CA ILE A 33 19.28 20.00 9.59
C ILE A 33 19.26 19.20 10.90
N MET A 34 19.37 19.88 12.04
CA MET A 34 19.28 19.24 13.37
C MET A 34 17.82 18.85 13.70
N ALA A 35 16.83 19.69 13.37
CA ALA A 35 15.43 19.38 13.54
C ALA A 35 14.98 18.21 12.64
N GLU A 36 15.57 18.07 11.44
CA GLU A 36 15.31 16.96 10.55
C GLU A 36 15.96 15.66 11.03
N ALA A 37 17.09 15.73 11.70
CA ALA A 37 17.73 14.57 12.34
C ALA A 37 16.94 14.05 13.57
N ASP A 38 16.28 14.94 14.32
CA ASP A 38 15.39 14.58 15.44
C ASP A 38 14.04 13.99 14.96
N LEU A 39 13.60 14.31 13.74
CA LEU A 39 12.39 13.78 13.11
C LEU A 39 12.60 12.39 12.46
N THR A 40 13.83 11.88 12.44
CA THR A 40 14.17 10.56 11.89
C THR A 40 14.63 9.60 12.99
N PRO A 41 13.73 9.14 13.87
CA PRO A 41 14.10 8.17 14.89
C PRO A 41 14.56 6.85 14.26
N LYS A 42 15.54 6.19 14.89
CA LYS A 42 16.15 4.93 14.41
C LYS A 42 15.14 3.80 14.17
N PHE A 43 13.93 3.88 14.73
CA PHE A 43 12.88 2.88 14.55
C PHE A 43 11.89 3.19 13.41
N ALA A 44 12.02 4.32 12.71
CA ALA A 44 11.15 4.64 11.57
C ALA A 44 11.15 3.56 10.46
N PRO A 45 12.30 2.99 10.05
CA PRO A 45 12.33 1.88 9.10
C PRO A 45 11.61 0.62 9.60
N PHE A 46 11.58 0.39 10.91
CA PHE A 46 10.86 -0.73 11.51
C PHE A 46 9.35 -0.64 11.25
N LEU A 47 8.76 0.57 11.33
CA LEU A 47 7.34 0.79 11.02
C LEU A 47 7.03 0.48 9.55
N GLY A 48 7.92 0.85 8.63
CA GLY A 48 7.76 0.51 7.22
C GLY A 48 7.81 -0.99 6.96
N MET A 49 8.78 -1.69 7.55
CA MET A 49 8.88 -3.16 7.45
C MET A 49 7.68 -3.86 8.09
N ALA A 50 7.19 -3.36 9.22
CA ALA A 50 5.97 -3.85 9.86
C ALA A 50 4.75 -3.70 8.93
N GLY A 51 4.64 -2.58 8.20
CA GLY A 51 3.59 -2.38 7.20
C GLY A 51 3.59 -3.44 6.10
N VAL A 52 4.78 -3.77 5.55
CA VAL A 52 4.95 -4.85 4.57
C VAL A 52 4.50 -6.20 5.14
N ALA A 53 4.93 -6.51 6.36
CA ALA A 53 4.59 -7.77 7.03
C ALA A 53 3.08 -7.88 7.28
N PHE A 54 2.44 -6.85 7.81
CA PHE A 54 1.00 -6.84 8.08
C PHE A 54 0.16 -6.96 6.81
N ALA A 55 0.54 -6.26 5.71
CA ALA A 55 -0.12 -6.42 4.43
C ALA A 55 -0.15 -7.89 3.99
N MET A 56 1.00 -8.55 4.03
CA MET A 56 1.13 -9.92 3.54
C MET A 56 0.46 -10.93 4.47
N ILE A 57 0.65 -10.82 5.79
CA ILE A 57 0.11 -11.76 6.77
C ILE A 57 -1.42 -11.75 6.74
N PHE A 58 -2.05 -10.59 6.91
CA PHE A 58 -3.51 -10.50 6.98
C PHE A 58 -4.18 -10.84 5.65
N GLY A 59 -3.60 -10.42 4.51
CA GLY A 59 -4.13 -10.79 3.20
C GLY A 59 -4.05 -12.28 2.92
N CYS A 60 -2.93 -12.93 3.25
CA CYS A 60 -2.77 -14.38 3.11
C CYS A 60 -3.71 -15.16 4.05
N ILE A 61 -3.91 -14.71 5.29
CA ILE A 61 -4.86 -15.34 6.22
C ILE A 61 -6.29 -15.27 5.66
N GLY A 62 -6.70 -14.09 5.14
CA GLY A 62 -8.00 -13.93 4.51
C GLY A 62 -8.21 -14.87 3.32
N ALA A 63 -7.25 -14.91 2.40
CA ALA A 63 -7.28 -15.80 1.25
C ALA A 63 -7.27 -17.28 1.65
N ALA A 64 -6.46 -17.66 2.62
CA ALA A 64 -6.39 -19.04 3.12
C ALA A 64 -7.71 -19.49 3.75
N TYR A 65 -8.33 -18.63 4.56
CA TYR A 65 -9.65 -18.92 5.13
C TYR A 65 -10.72 -19.09 4.06
N GLY A 66 -10.74 -18.17 3.08
CA GLY A 66 -11.70 -18.20 1.97
C GLY A 66 -11.54 -19.47 1.12
N THR A 67 -10.31 -19.85 0.77
CA THR A 67 -10.04 -21.06 0.00
C THR A 67 -10.38 -22.34 0.80
N ALA A 68 -10.06 -22.38 2.09
CA ALA A 68 -10.35 -23.53 2.94
C ALA A 68 -11.88 -23.76 3.08
N LYS A 69 -12.64 -22.71 3.38
CA LYS A 69 -14.10 -22.79 3.52
C LYS A 69 -14.78 -23.18 2.22
N SER A 70 -14.42 -22.54 1.12
CA SER A 70 -14.94 -22.90 -0.21
C SER A 70 -14.57 -24.32 -0.61
N GLY A 71 -13.35 -24.77 -0.28
CA GLY A 71 -12.87 -26.13 -0.51
C GLY A 71 -13.70 -27.19 0.21
N ILE A 72 -14.09 -26.94 1.47
CA ILE A 72 -14.99 -27.83 2.22
C ILE A 72 -16.35 -27.96 1.52
N GLY A 73 -16.92 -26.85 1.06
CA GLY A 73 -18.17 -26.84 0.30
C GLY A 73 -18.07 -27.66 -0.98
N ILE A 74 -16.98 -27.47 -1.74
CA ILE A 74 -16.73 -28.19 -3.01
C ILE A 74 -16.54 -29.69 -2.78
N ALA A 75 -15.78 -30.07 -1.76
CA ALA A 75 -15.58 -31.48 -1.41
C ALA A 75 -16.90 -32.17 -1.08
N GLY A 76 -17.77 -31.51 -0.31
CA GLY A 76 -19.11 -32.04 0.00
C GLY A 76 -19.99 -32.22 -1.23
N VAL A 77 -19.92 -31.29 -2.20
CA VAL A 77 -20.70 -31.37 -3.46
C VAL A 77 -20.12 -32.38 -4.43
N GLY A 78 -18.80 -32.49 -4.49
CA GLY A 78 -18.09 -33.39 -5.40
C GLY A 78 -18.38 -34.88 -5.16
N THR A 79 -18.76 -35.25 -3.94
CA THR A 79 -19.14 -36.64 -3.62
C THR A 79 -20.50 -37.03 -4.23
N PHE A 80 -21.39 -36.07 -4.48
CA PHE A 80 -22.72 -36.31 -5.04
C PHE A 80 -22.78 -36.12 -6.56
N ARG A 81 -22.11 -35.08 -7.08
CA ARG A 81 -22.09 -34.75 -8.52
C ARG A 81 -20.74 -34.20 -8.95
N SER A 82 -19.97 -35.01 -9.67
CA SER A 82 -18.66 -34.62 -10.20
C SER A 82 -18.74 -33.53 -11.29
N ASP A 83 -19.82 -33.45 -12.04
CA ASP A 83 -19.99 -32.48 -13.14
C ASP A 83 -20.03 -31.02 -12.67
N LEU A 84 -20.36 -30.80 -11.38
CA LEU A 84 -20.48 -29.45 -10.80
C LEU A 84 -19.16 -28.92 -10.23
N ILE A 85 -18.13 -29.75 -10.07
CA ILE A 85 -16.86 -29.38 -9.43
C ILE A 85 -16.21 -28.21 -10.15
N MET A 86 -16.11 -28.25 -11.48
CA MET A 86 -15.44 -27.21 -12.26
C MET A 86 -16.08 -25.82 -12.08
N LYS A 87 -17.39 -25.74 -12.03
CA LYS A 87 -18.10 -24.48 -11.79
C LYS A 87 -18.02 -24.01 -10.34
N SER A 88 -17.89 -24.95 -9.42
CA SER A 88 -17.77 -24.67 -7.98
C SER A 88 -16.37 -24.18 -7.57
N LEU A 89 -15.36 -24.21 -8.45
CA LEU A 89 -14.03 -23.67 -8.18
C LEU A 89 -13.96 -22.13 -8.18
N ILE A 90 -14.96 -21.44 -8.69
CA ILE A 90 -14.97 -19.97 -8.79
C ILE A 90 -14.69 -19.28 -7.44
N PRO A 91 -15.33 -19.64 -6.31
CA PRO A 91 -15.03 -19.03 -5.02
C PRO A 91 -13.57 -19.18 -4.57
N VAL A 92 -12.95 -20.31 -4.88
CA VAL A 92 -11.53 -20.57 -4.54
C VAL A 92 -10.61 -19.62 -5.32
N VAL A 93 -10.87 -19.44 -6.61
CA VAL A 93 -10.08 -18.53 -7.45
C VAL A 93 -10.24 -17.09 -6.97
N MET A 94 -11.48 -16.64 -6.69
CA MET A 94 -11.75 -15.31 -6.17
C MET A 94 -11.04 -15.05 -4.84
N SER A 95 -11.06 -16.03 -3.93
CA SER A 95 -10.32 -15.90 -2.67
C SER A 95 -8.80 -15.78 -2.88
N GLY A 96 -8.23 -16.48 -3.88
CA GLY A 96 -6.81 -16.42 -4.21
C GLY A 96 -6.36 -15.04 -4.70
N ILE A 97 -7.20 -14.31 -5.42
CA ILE A 97 -6.88 -12.97 -5.95
C ILE A 97 -6.62 -11.96 -4.84
N ILE A 98 -7.27 -12.10 -3.68
CA ILE A 98 -7.04 -11.22 -2.51
C ILE A 98 -5.60 -11.29 -2.02
N ALA A 99 -4.98 -12.47 -2.02
CA ALA A 99 -3.56 -12.61 -1.66
C ALA A 99 -2.65 -11.86 -2.64
N VAL A 100 -3.01 -11.83 -3.93
CA VAL A 100 -2.25 -11.10 -4.96
C VAL A 100 -2.30 -9.58 -4.69
N TYR A 101 -3.44 -9.03 -4.27
CA TYR A 101 -3.54 -7.61 -3.91
C TYR A 101 -2.60 -7.24 -2.76
N SER A 102 -2.55 -8.07 -1.74
CA SER A 102 -1.65 -7.88 -0.59
C SER A 102 -0.18 -7.99 -0.99
N LEU A 103 0.16 -8.91 -1.91
CA LEU A 103 1.51 -9.08 -2.43
C LEU A 103 1.95 -7.85 -3.22
N VAL A 104 1.10 -7.33 -4.11
CA VAL A 104 1.42 -6.13 -4.91
C VAL A 104 1.76 -4.94 -4.01
N VAL A 105 0.95 -4.69 -2.98
CA VAL A 105 1.19 -3.57 -2.06
C VAL A 105 2.46 -3.78 -1.23
N SER A 106 2.71 -5.00 -0.74
CA SER A 106 3.91 -5.29 0.04
C SER A 106 5.19 -5.09 -0.79
N VAL A 107 5.19 -5.47 -2.07
CA VAL A 107 6.32 -5.26 -2.99
C VAL A 107 6.51 -3.77 -3.28
N LEU A 108 5.43 -3.00 -3.48
CA LEU A 108 5.52 -1.56 -3.72
C LEU A 108 6.11 -0.81 -2.51
N ILE A 109 5.67 -1.14 -1.30
CA ILE A 109 6.23 -0.55 -0.08
C ILE A 109 7.71 -0.92 0.05
N ALA A 110 8.07 -2.19 -0.12
CA ALA A 110 9.44 -2.65 -0.03
C ALA A 110 10.37 -1.99 -1.07
N GLY A 111 9.87 -1.76 -2.29
CA GLY A 111 10.61 -1.07 -3.35
C GLY A 111 10.86 0.42 -3.08
N ASN A 112 10.00 1.07 -2.29
CA ASN A 112 10.14 2.47 -1.92
C ASN A 112 11.07 2.67 -0.70
N MET A 113 11.32 1.62 0.07
CA MET A 113 12.23 1.67 1.21
C MET A 113 13.68 1.70 0.74
N LYS A 114 14.38 2.80 1.02
CA LYS A 114 15.81 2.95 0.69
C LYS A 114 16.65 2.72 1.96
N PRO A 115 17.73 1.93 1.86
CA PRO A 115 18.61 1.72 2.99
C PRO A 115 19.38 3.00 3.33
N PRO A 116 19.63 3.29 4.63
CA PRO A 116 20.56 4.35 5.00
C PRO A 116 21.97 4.00 4.48
N PRO A 117 22.81 4.96 3.96
CA PRO A 117 22.76 6.41 4.23
C PRO A 117 22.17 7.27 3.11
N THR A 118 21.54 6.71 2.07
CA THR A 118 21.21 7.43 0.85
C THR A 118 20.04 8.41 0.98
N LYS A 119 19.12 8.17 1.93
CA LYS A 119 18.01 9.09 2.23
C LYS A 119 17.61 8.95 3.71
N SER A 120 17.33 10.05 4.38
CA SER A 120 16.73 10.05 5.71
C SER A 120 15.28 9.55 5.60
N TYR A 121 14.98 8.42 6.25
CA TYR A 121 13.63 7.86 6.28
C TYR A 121 12.82 8.54 7.39
N SER A 122 11.85 9.37 7.03
CA SER A 122 11.07 10.13 8.01
C SER A 122 10.08 9.23 8.77
N LEU A 123 9.76 9.62 10.01
CA LEU A 123 8.72 8.94 10.80
C LEU A 123 7.37 8.97 10.08
N TYR A 124 7.08 10.06 9.38
CA TYR A 124 5.85 10.22 8.59
C TYR A 124 5.74 9.19 7.46
N GLU A 125 6.82 8.96 6.70
CA GLU A 125 6.88 7.91 5.68
C GLU A 125 6.66 6.52 6.29
N GLY A 126 7.29 6.24 7.45
CA GLY A 126 7.09 4.98 8.16
C GLY A 126 5.64 4.75 8.58
N CYS A 127 4.98 5.77 9.12
CA CYS A 127 3.55 5.69 9.47
C CYS A 127 2.64 5.52 8.25
N LEU A 128 2.94 6.18 7.12
CA LEU A 128 2.19 6.02 5.88
C LEU A 128 2.31 4.59 5.33
N HIS A 129 3.53 4.03 5.33
CA HIS A 129 3.74 2.65 4.89
C HIS A 129 3.03 1.63 5.80
N LEU A 130 3.02 1.87 7.12
CA LEU A 130 2.28 1.03 8.05
C LEU A 130 0.77 1.14 7.83
N ALA A 131 0.22 2.35 7.66
CA ALA A 131 -1.19 2.56 7.35
C ALA A 131 -1.60 1.92 6.01
N CYS A 132 -0.73 2.01 5.00
CA CYS A 132 -0.88 1.36 3.70
C CYS A 132 -1.00 -0.17 3.85
N GLY A 133 -0.09 -0.79 4.61
CA GLY A 133 -0.10 -2.24 4.85
C GLY A 133 -1.32 -2.71 5.63
N LEU A 134 -1.71 -1.98 6.68
CA LEU A 134 -2.92 -2.29 7.46
C LEU A 134 -4.20 -2.14 6.65
N SER A 135 -4.31 -1.12 5.81
CA SER A 135 -5.51 -0.90 5.00
C SER A 135 -5.80 -2.07 4.07
N VAL A 136 -4.78 -2.56 3.33
CA VAL A 136 -4.97 -3.68 2.42
C VAL A 136 -5.08 -5.02 3.16
N GLY A 137 -4.34 -5.18 4.26
CA GLY A 137 -4.37 -6.43 5.03
C GLY A 137 -5.72 -6.68 5.70
N LEU A 138 -6.27 -5.70 6.42
CA LEU A 138 -7.54 -5.85 7.11
C LEU A 138 -8.73 -5.97 6.16
N THR A 139 -8.74 -5.20 5.06
CA THR A 139 -9.80 -5.33 4.04
C THR A 139 -9.70 -6.67 3.31
N GLY A 140 -8.49 -7.16 3.03
CA GLY A 140 -8.27 -8.48 2.45
C GLY A 140 -8.73 -9.61 3.35
N LEU A 141 -8.50 -9.50 4.67
CA LEU A 141 -9.00 -10.47 5.64
C LEU A 141 -10.54 -10.50 5.68
N ALA A 142 -11.18 -9.32 5.71
CA ALA A 142 -12.64 -9.22 5.71
C ALA A 142 -13.25 -9.78 4.41
N ALA A 143 -12.68 -9.43 3.26
CA ALA A 143 -13.12 -9.92 1.95
C ALA A 143 -12.97 -11.45 1.84
N GLY A 144 -11.82 -11.99 2.26
CA GLY A 144 -11.60 -13.45 2.25
C GLY A 144 -12.56 -14.21 3.15
N TYR A 145 -12.89 -13.66 4.31
CA TYR A 145 -13.89 -14.22 5.21
C TYR A 145 -15.28 -14.26 4.57
N ALA A 146 -15.72 -13.15 3.96
CA ALA A 146 -17.00 -13.06 3.29
C ALA A 146 -17.11 -14.04 2.09
N ILE A 147 -16.07 -14.10 1.26
CA ILE A 147 -16.00 -15.01 0.11
C ILE A 147 -16.03 -16.47 0.57
N GLY A 148 -15.37 -16.82 1.66
CA GLY A 148 -15.38 -18.18 2.20
C GLY A 148 -16.75 -18.65 2.64
N ILE A 149 -17.48 -17.82 3.37
CA ILE A 149 -18.86 -18.15 3.84
C ILE A 149 -19.82 -18.25 2.66
N VAL A 150 -19.79 -17.27 1.76
CA VAL A 150 -20.67 -17.26 0.58
C VAL A 150 -20.33 -18.43 -0.36
N GLY A 151 -19.05 -18.76 -0.51
CA GLY A 151 -18.59 -19.88 -1.30
C GLY A 151 -19.10 -21.22 -0.78
N ASP A 152 -18.97 -21.50 0.52
CA ASP A 152 -19.46 -22.75 1.12
C ASP A 152 -20.99 -22.88 1.00
N SER A 153 -21.73 -21.87 1.42
CA SER A 153 -23.18 -21.88 1.36
C SER A 153 -23.72 -21.90 -0.08
N GLY A 154 -23.13 -21.11 -0.97
CA GLY A 154 -23.55 -21.00 -2.37
C GLY A 154 -23.30 -22.28 -3.16
N VAL A 155 -22.18 -22.97 -2.95
CA VAL A 155 -21.89 -24.25 -3.60
C VAL A 155 -22.86 -25.34 -3.14
N ARG A 156 -23.21 -25.38 -1.86
CA ARG A 156 -24.22 -26.32 -1.34
C ARG A 156 -25.63 -26.03 -1.89
N ALA A 157 -26.01 -24.77 -1.98
CA ALA A 157 -27.29 -24.37 -2.56
C ALA A 157 -27.35 -24.65 -4.08
N TYR A 158 -26.23 -24.59 -4.78
CA TYR A 158 -26.11 -24.91 -6.19
C TYR A 158 -26.46 -26.40 -6.50
N LEU A 159 -26.18 -27.32 -5.56
CA LEU A 159 -26.64 -28.71 -5.68
C LEU A 159 -28.17 -28.85 -5.82
N GLN A 160 -28.92 -28.00 -5.11
CA GLN A 160 -30.38 -28.06 -5.07
C GLN A 160 -31.00 -27.37 -6.27
N GLN A 161 -30.45 -26.22 -6.68
CA GLN A 161 -31.00 -25.44 -7.78
C GLN A 161 -29.91 -24.75 -8.60
N SER A 162 -29.76 -25.11 -9.86
CA SER A 162 -28.74 -24.57 -10.77
C SER A 162 -28.82 -23.05 -11.03
N ARG A 163 -30.00 -22.44 -10.86
CA ARG A 163 -30.19 -20.98 -11.06
C ARG A 163 -29.51 -20.13 -9.98
N ILE A 164 -29.23 -20.70 -8.82
CA ILE A 164 -28.56 -19.99 -7.70
C ILE A 164 -27.11 -19.65 -8.06
N PHE A 165 -26.49 -20.34 -8.98
CA PHE A 165 -25.10 -20.14 -9.40
C PHE A 165 -24.83 -18.68 -9.80
N VAL A 166 -25.70 -18.06 -10.60
CA VAL A 166 -25.50 -16.67 -11.05
C VAL A 166 -25.56 -15.70 -9.85
N GLY A 167 -26.50 -15.90 -8.93
CA GLY A 167 -26.61 -15.09 -7.71
C GLY A 167 -25.38 -15.23 -6.81
N MET A 168 -24.87 -16.45 -6.63
CA MET A 168 -23.66 -16.71 -5.86
C MET A 168 -22.44 -15.97 -6.46
N VAL A 169 -22.21 -16.08 -7.76
CA VAL A 169 -21.11 -15.40 -8.45
C VAL A 169 -21.20 -13.89 -8.28
N LEU A 170 -22.41 -13.34 -8.39
CA LEU A 170 -22.62 -11.90 -8.23
C LEU A 170 -22.26 -11.42 -6.81
N ILE A 171 -22.65 -12.17 -5.77
CA ILE A 171 -22.29 -11.85 -4.38
C ILE A 171 -20.77 -11.98 -4.16
N LEU A 172 -20.13 -12.99 -4.77
CA LEU A 172 -18.67 -13.17 -4.69
C LEU A 172 -17.92 -11.98 -5.31
N ILE A 173 -18.39 -11.45 -6.45
CA ILE A 173 -17.81 -10.26 -7.06
C ILE A 173 -17.92 -9.06 -6.11
N PHE A 174 -19.06 -8.84 -5.46
CA PHE A 174 -19.18 -7.78 -4.46
C PHE A 174 -18.23 -7.98 -3.27
N GLY A 175 -18.06 -9.22 -2.82
CA GLY A 175 -17.08 -9.55 -1.77
C GLY A 175 -15.65 -9.21 -2.17
N GLU A 176 -15.27 -9.45 -3.42
CA GLU A 176 -13.94 -9.12 -3.94
C GLU A 176 -13.69 -7.61 -4.06
N VAL A 177 -14.72 -6.84 -4.46
CA VAL A 177 -14.63 -5.38 -4.55
C VAL A 177 -14.27 -4.74 -3.20
N LEU A 178 -14.68 -5.34 -2.07
CA LEU A 178 -14.25 -4.86 -0.75
C LEU A 178 -12.71 -4.92 -0.59
N GLY A 179 -12.07 -5.96 -1.10
CA GLY A 179 -10.60 -6.06 -1.14
C GLY A 179 -9.98 -5.00 -2.05
N LEU A 180 -10.60 -4.70 -3.20
CA LEU A 180 -10.14 -3.66 -4.12
C LEU A 180 -10.17 -2.26 -3.48
N TYR A 181 -11.15 -1.94 -2.65
CA TYR A 181 -11.18 -0.66 -1.95
C TYR A 181 -9.95 -0.49 -1.05
N GLY A 182 -9.56 -1.54 -0.33
CA GLY A 182 -8.32 -1.52 0.46
C GLY A 182 -7.07 -1.32 -0.40
N LEU A 183 -7.00 -1.98 -1.55
CA LEU A 183 -5.92 -1.81 -2.51
C LEU A 183 -5.81 -0.36 -3.01
N ILE A 184 -6.93 0.26 -3.39
CA ILE A 184 -6.94 1.64 -3.89
C ILE A 184 -6.44 2.62 -2.81
N VAL A 185 -6.94 2.48 -1.58
CA VAL A 185 -6.49 3.32 -0.45
C VAL A 185 -4.99 3.13 -0.20
N ALA A 186 -4.50 1.90 -0.22
CA ALA A 186 -3.08 1.60 -0.04
C ALA A 186 -2.22 2.22 -1.15
N LEU A 187 -2.65 2.18 -2.41
CA LEU A 187 -1.93 2.81 -3.51
C LEU A 187 -1.88 4.34 -3.37
N ILE A 188 -2.97 4.98 -2.95
CA ILE A 188 -3.00 6.43 -2.70
C ILE A 188 -2.04 6.81 -1.57
N LEU A 189 -2.02 6.05 -0.47
CA LEU A 189 -1.10 6.29 0.64
C LEU A 189 0.37 6.10 0.21
N ASN A 190 0.64 5.07 -0.58
CA ASN A 190 1.98 4.80 -1.09
C ASN A 190 2.48 5.90 -2.04
N THR A 191 1.64 6.46 -2.90
CA THR A 191 2.03 7.60 -3.76
C THR A 191 2.29 8.87 -2.96
N ARG A 192 1.62 9.07 -1.84
CA ARG A 192 1.87 10.19 -0.93
C ARG A 192 3.19 10.07 -0.16
N SER A 193 3.71 8.87 0.04
CA SER A 193 5.00 8.66 0.70
C SER A 193 6.19 8.92 -0.22
N THR A 194 5.99 8.87 -1.54
CA THR A 194 7.06 9.07 -2.54
C THR A 194 7.17 10.51 -3.05
N GLY A 195 6.25 11.38 -2.75
CA GLY A 195 6.21 12.80 -3.14
C GLY A 195 6.56 13.71 -2.01
#